data_a4bedcbd4715394c31f43f93ab997339
#
_entry.id   a4bedcbd4715394c31f43f93ab997339
#
_cell.length_a   1.000
_cell.length_b   1.000
_cell.length_c   1.000
_cell.angle_alpha   90.00
_cell.angle_beta   90.00
_cell.angle_gamma   90.00
#
_symmetry.space_group_name_H-M   'P 1'
#
loop_
_entity.id
_entity.type
_entity.pdbx_description
1 polymer ?
#
loop_
_entity_poly.entity_id
_entity_poly.type
_entity_poly.pdbx_seq_one_letter_code
_entity_poly.pdbx_strand_id
1 'polypeptide(L)'
;MKKLILSLAAAAAVLPAQVLAARLQDPQQLMAMDLNACGRPVYPAAALAQGAGGKTTVEVLIGELGRANDVRVYTSSGREDLDKAALDAVRNCHFHGVQATGQAPTGWLKTQFVWIPGGAQKTQAQDAALLAGTRKRAEAGDPVAQNTLGAWYQHGTHVEADPAQAAAWYLLAAQAGNAFAQNNLGVLYYRGLGVPYDQKQAVYWYAKAAEQGHGWAQANLAWAYQYGTAGELDMDKALSWLTRSAKGGLAEAQLRLGLLGMQRAVSDEERTAAVAWIARAAAQGDASGLVHLGRSFELGLGNVQDDVQAAALYRKALGRSEGRAELALGKLLVSGRVVPADTEEASRLFQKAMQGRLPEAYHQYGLILEQNGDLDLARAIFLLDAKMGHCDAAVKYVEMRPNQETSAGDLDAAFALRAQWCRTRPAAPPQL
;
A
#
# COMPACT_ATOMS: atom_id res chain seq x y z
N MET A 1 -15.57 -8.04 -26.57
CA MET A 1 -14.59 -8.26 -25.50
C MET A 1 -13.20 -8.34 -26.12
N LYS A 2 -12.25 -7.60 -25.64
CA LYS A 2 -10.98 -7.29 -26.31
C LYS A 2 -9.78 -7.62 -25.47
N LYS A 3 -8.71 -8.07 -26.09
CA LYS A 3 -7.58 -8.77 -25.48
C LYS A 3 -6.35 -7.94 -25.34
N LEU A 4 -5.74 -8.16 -24.19
CA LEU A 4 -4.39 -7.79 -23.91
C LEU A 4 -3.51 -9.04 -23.94
N ILE A 5 -2.44 -9.05 -24.72
CA ILE A 5 -1.39 -10.05 -24.63
C ILE A 5 -0.17 -9.41 -24.00
N LEU A 6 0.26 -9.93 -22.85
CA LEU A 6 1.57 -9.62 -22.30
C LEU A 6 2.60 -10.43 -23.05
N SER A 7 3.38 -9.81 -23.94
CA SER A 7 4.30 -10.54 -24.82
C SER A 7 5.48 -11.17 -24.08
N LEU A 8 5.89 -10.61 -22.92
CA LEU A 8 6.96 -11.21 -22.11
C LEU A 8 6.49 -12.41 -21.29
N ALA A 9 5.27 -12.39 -20.78
CA ALA A 9 4.74 -13.51 -20.00
C ALA A 9 4.30 -14.67 -20.90
N ALA A 10 3.73 -14.37 -22.08
CA ALA A 10 3.39 -15.39 -23.07
C ALA A 10 4.64 -16.00 -23.72
N ALA A 11 5.69 -15.20 -23.96
CA ALA A 11 6.97 -15.70 -24.47
C ALA A 11 7.72 -16.55 -23.42
N ALA A 12 7.60 -16.24 -22.13
CA ALA A 12 8.20 -17.05 -21.07
C ALA A 12 7.52 -18.42 -20.91
N ALA A 13 6.22 -18.52 -21.25
CA ALA A 13 5.48 -19.78 -21.20
C ALA A 13 5.68 -20.66 -22.44
N VAL A 14 6.19 -20.10 -23.55
CA VAL A 14 6.30 -20.81 -24.86
C VAL A 14 7.75 -21.05 -25.28
N LEU A 15 8.70 -20.29 -24.74
CA LEU A 15 10.11 -20.47 -25.08
C LEU A 15 10.84 -21.23 -23.96
N PRO A 16 11.63 -22.27 -24.28
CA PRO A 16 12.51 -22.88 -23.30
C PRO A 16 13.46 -21.82 -22.73
N ALA A 17 13.76 -21.92 -21.44
CA ALA A 17 14.58 -20.97 -20.70
C ALA A 17 15.89 -20.55 -21.40
N GLN A 18 16.44 -21.45 -22.26
CA GLN A 18 17.61 -21.19 -23.06
C GLN A 18 17.43 -20.15 -24.18
N VAL A 19 16.22 -20.01 -24.72
CA VAL A 19 15.95 -19.02 -25.79
C VAL A 19 15.69 -17.63 -25.20
N LEU A 20 15.18 -17.57 -23.97
CA LEU A 20 15.02 -16.32 -23.23
C LEU A 20 16.40 -15.78 -22.76
N ALA A 21 17.28 -16.68 -22.30
CA ALA A 21 18.64 -16.35 -21.88
C ALA A 21 19.51 -15.83 -23.04
N ALA A 22 19.29 -16.29 -24.25
CA ALA A 22 20.05 -15.86 -25.45
C ALA A 22 19.67 -14.44 -25.95
N ARG A 23 18.54 -13.88 -25.51
CA ARG A 23 18.12 -12.50 -25.84
C ARG A 23 18.39 -11.47 -24.75
N LEU A 24 18.73 -11.92 -23.55
CA LEU A 24 19.15 -11.06 -22.45
C LEU A 24 20.66 -11.22 -22.32
N GLN A 25 21.41 -10.17 -22.64
CA GLN A 25 22.87 -10.18 -22.57
C GLN A 25 23.43 -10.30 -21.14
N ASP A 26 22.55 -10.35 -20.12
CA ASP A 26 22.94 -10.51 -18.72
C ASP A 26 21.97 -11.48 -18.01
N PRO A 27 22.44 -12.68 -17.59
CA PRO A 27 21.63 -13.63 -16.81
C PRO A 27 21.11 -13.07 -15.47
N GLN A 28 21.66 -11.95 -15.02
CA GLN A 28 21.25 -11.29 -13.78
C GLN A 28 19.92 -10.51 -13.89
N GLN A 29 19.36 -10.36 -15.11
CA GLN A 29 18.13 -9.58 -15.36
C GLN A 29 16.85 -10.41 -15.54
N LEU A 30 16.86 -11.70 -15.26
CA LEU A 30 15.67 -12.54 -15.31
C LEU A 30 14.78 -12.28 -14.09
N MET A 31 13.91 -11.27 -14.19
CA MET A 31 12.80 -11.07 -13.27
C MET A 31 11.50 -11.61 -13.85
N ALA A 32 10.82 -12.45 -13.07
CA ALA A 32 9.44 -12.80 -13.36
C ALA A 32 8.52 -11.71 -12.78
N MET A 33 7.68 -11.14 -13.63
CA MET A 33 6.59 -10.27 -13.18
C MET A 33 5.52 -11.16 -12.54
N ASP A 34 5.19 -10.91 -11.26
CA ASP A 34 4.04 -11.56 -10.66
C ASP A 34 2.77 -10.92 -11.24
N LEU A 35 2.21 -11.61 -12.24
CA LEU A 35 0.98 -11.19 -12.91
C LEU A 35 -0.24 -11.15 -11.97
N ASN A 36 -0.15 -11.73 -10.78
CA ASN A 36 -1.22 -11.71 -9.80
C ASN A 36 -1.13 -10.48 -8.89
N ALA A 37 0.09 -9.98 -8.65
CA ALA A 37 0.30 -8.71 -7.96
C ALA A 37 0.13 -7.50 -8.91
N CYS A 38 0.19 -7.74 -10.22
CA CYS A 38 -0.08 -6.75 -11.24
C CYS A 38 -1.55 -6.82 -11.62
N GLY A 39 -2.34 -5.83 -11.30
CA GLY A 39 -3.66 -5.72 -11.90
C GLY A 39 -3.56 -5.87 -13.42
N ARG A 40 -4.39 -6.73 -14.03
CA ARG A 40 -4.44 -6.81 -15.50
C ARG A 40 -4.83 -5.45 -16.04
N PRO A 41 -4.11 -4.90 -17.04
CA PRO A 41 -4.52 -3.62 -17.59
C PRO A 41 -5.91 -3.74 -18.20
N VAL A 42 -6.79 -2.85 -17.74
CA VAL A 42 -8.15 -2.78 -18.24
C VAL A 42 -8.13 -2.12 -19.62
N TYR A 43 -8.69 -2.79 -20.62
CA TYR A 43 -8.81 -2.21 -21.94
C TYR A 43 -9.76 -1.01 -21.91
N PRO A 44 -9.32 0.20 -22.27
CA PRO A 44 -10.17 1.39 -22.19
C PRO A 44 -11.42 1.26 -23.06
N ALA A 45 -12.57 1.62 -22.51
CA ALA A 45 -13.87 1.47 -23.20
C ALA A 45 -13.90 2.23 -24.55
N ALA A 46 -13.25 3.40 -24.62
CA ALA A 46 -13.16 4.18 -25.84
C ALA A 46 -12.33 3.50 -26.93
N ALA A 47 -11.19 2.94 -26.58
CA ALA A 47 -10.37 2.15 -27.51
C ALA A 47 -11.11 0.87 -27.93
N LEU A 48 -11.89 0.32 -27.00
CA LEU A 48 -12.73 -0.84 -27.20
C LEU A 48 -13.80 -0.59 -28.25
N ALA A 49 -14.57 0.47 -28.13
CA ALA A 49 -15.63 0.83 -29.05
C ALA A 49 -15.13 1.09 -30.48
N GLN A 50 -13.91 1.58 -30.60
CA GLN A 50 -13.29 1.93 -31.89
C GLN A 50 -12.54 0.76 -32.54
N GLY A 51 -12.50 -0.41 -31.93
CA GLY A 51 -11.73 -1.53 -32.46
C GLY A 51 -10.22 -1.28 -32.49
N ALA A 52 -9.73 -0.33 -31.69
CA ALA A 52 -8.34 0.09 -31.73
C ALA A 52 -7.42 -0.92 -31.05
N GLY A 53 -6.32 -1.26 -31.64
CA GLY A 53 -5.27 -2.12 -31.10
C GLY A 53 -3.90 -1.45 -31.19
N GLY A 54 -2.87 -2.11 -30.70
CA GLY A 54 -1.51 -1.58 -30.77
C GLY A 54 -0.54 -2.32 -29.87
N LYS A 55 0.66 -1.78 -29.73
CA LYS A 55 1.68 -2.29 -28.83
C LYS A 55 2.20 -1.17 -27.97
N THR A 56 2.09 -1.30 -26.66
CA THR A 56 2.70 -0.38 -25.71
C THR A 56 3.88 -1.08 -25.05
N THR A 57 5.07 -0.52 -25.16
CA THR A 57 6.23 -0.97 -24.40
C THR A 57 6.45 0.00 -23.24
N VAL A 58 6.46 -0.53 -22.04
CA VAL A 58 6.68 0.23 -20.80
C VAL A 58 8.06 -0.12 -20.26
N GLU A 59 8.83 0.88 -19.88
CA GLU A 59 10.02 0.72 -19.06
C GLU A 59 9.64 0.91 -17.60
N VAL A 60 10.17 0.03 -16.76
CA VAL A 60 9.95 -0.01 -15.32
C VAL A 60 11.28 0.06 -14.62
N LEU A 61 11.47 1.03 -13.76
CA LEU A 61 12.57 1.05 -12.81
C LEU A 61 12.17 0.25 -11.57
N ILE A 62 12.84 -0.86 -11.35
CA ILE A 62 12.54 -1.74 -10.22
C ILE A 62 13.46 -1.41 -9.06
N GLY A 63 12.87 -1.20 -7.90
CA GLY A 63 13.58 -1.02 -6.65
C GLY A 63 14.02 -2.35 -6.03
N GLU A 64 14.83 -2.25 -4.97
CA GLU A 64 15.46 -3.38 -4.27
C GLU A 64 14.46 -4.45 -3.76
N LEU A 65 13.18 -4.09 -3.62
CA LEU A 65 12.11 -4.99 -3.16
C LEU A 65 11.22 -5.52 -4.29
N GLY A 66 11.62 -5.33 -5.54
CA GLY A 66 10.81 -5.76 -6.67
C GLY A 66 9.56 -4.91 -6.94
N ARG A 67 9.43 -3.71 -6.35
CA ARG A 67 8.37 -2.76 -6.69
C ARG A 67 8.78 -1.84 -7.82
N ALA A 68 7.82 -1.41 -8.62
CA ALA A 68 8.05 -0.37 -9.61
C ALA A 68 8.28 0.98 -8.91
N ASN A 69 9.51 1.49 -8.95
CA ASN A 69 9.86 2.81 -8.42
C ASN A 69 9.52 3.92 -9.39
N ASP A 70 9.64 3.62 -10.70
CA ASP A 70 9.23 4.53 -11.77
C ASP A 70 8.78 3.72 -12.98
N VAL A 71 7.85 4.27 -13.77
CA VAL A 71 7.31 3.66 -14.98
C VAL A 71 7.12 4.70 -16.08
N ARG A 72 7.56 4.39 -17.29
CA ARG A 72 7.39 5.27 -18.43
C ARG A 72 7.10 4.49 -19.71
N VAL A 73 6.43 5.14 -20.68
CA VAL A 73 6.23 4.57 -22.01
C VAL A 73 7.53 4.66 -22.78
N TYR A 74 8.06 3.51 -23.23
CA TYR A 74 9.22 3.43 -24.10
C TYR A 74 8.80 3.47 -25.58
N THR A 75 7.75 2.72 -25.93
CA THR A 75 7.13 2.76 -27.26
C THR A 75 5.63 2.87 -27.09
N SER A 76 5.06 3.95 -27.65
CA SER A 76 3.61 4.19 -27.62
C SER A 76 2.87 3.23 -28.56
N SER A 77 1.66 2.85 -28.17
CA SER A 77 0.69 2.17 -29.04
C SER A 77 0.13 3.08 -30.13
N GLY A 78 0.44 4.37 -30.09
CA GLY A 78 -0.21 5.43 -30.88
C GLY A 78 -1.51 5.95 -30.25
N ARG A 79 -1.86 5.50 -29.03
CA ARG A 79 -3.06 5.92 -28.30
C ARG A 79 -2.76 6.13 -26.81
N GLU A 80 -3.04 7.30 -26.34
CA GLU A 80 -2.79 7.70 -24.97
C GLU A 80 -3.58 6.87 -23.94
N ASP A 81 -4.82 6.51 -24.25
CA ASP A 81 -5.67 5.69 -23.37
C ASP A 81 -5.13 4.26 -23.17
N LEU A 82 -4.60 3.63 -24.23
CA LEU A 82 -3.95 2.33 -24.14
C LEU A 82 -2.61 2.40 -23.40
N ASP A 83 -1.83 3.43 -23.67
CA ASP A 83 -0.53 3.65 -23.05
C ASP A 83 -0.69 3.91 -21.54
N LYS A 84 -1.68 4.72 -21.16
CA LYS A 84 -2.03 4.96 -19.75
C LYS A 84 -2.47 3.68 -19.05
N ALA A 85 -3.31 2.87 -19.67
CA ALA A 85 -3.74 1.62 -19.09
C ALA A 85 -2.58 0.64 -18.87
N ALA A 86 -1.59 0.63 -19.77
CA ALA A 86 -0.36 -0.14 -19.61
C ALA A 86 0.49 0.35 -18.42
N LEU A 87 0.66 1.68 -18.29
CA LEU A 87 1.37 2.29 -17.16
C LEU A 87 0.70 1.98 -15.82
N ASP A 88 -0.62 2.16 -15.74
CA ASP A 88 -1.38 1.95 -14.51
C ASP A 88 -1.33 0.49 -14.04
N ALA A 89 -1.32 -0.46 -14.98
CA ALA A 89 -1.15 -1.87 -14.66
C ALA A 89 0.23 -2.18 -14.07
N VAL A 90 1.28 -1.55 -14.58
CA VAL A 90 2.66 -1.85 -14.16
C VAL A 90 3.03 -1.16 -12.86
N ARG A 91 2.46 0.00 -12.55
CA ARG A 91 2.74 0.76 -11.30
C ARG A 91 2.51 -0.03 -10.02
N ASN A 92 1.54 -0.94 -10.04
CA ASN A 92 1.18 -1.75 -8.88
C ASN A 92 1.83 -3.14 -8.89
N CYS A 93 2.73 -3.40 -9.84
CA CYS A 93 3.38 -4.69 -10.00
C CYS A 93 4.44 -4.95 -8.93
N HIS A 94 4.52 -6.22 -8.50
CA HIS A 94 5.69 -6.77 -7.80
C HIS A 94 6.49 -7.63 -8.77
N PHE A 95 7.77 -7.33 -8.87
CA PHE A 95 8.71 -8.06 -9.71
C PHE A 95 9.59 -8.93 -8.82
N HIS A 96 9.61 -10.23 -9.07
CA HIS A 96 10.41 -11.18 -8.31
C HIS A 96 11.67 -11.55 -9.06
N GLY A 97 12.82 -11.43 -8.41
CA GLY A 97 14.10 -11.87 -8.98
C GLY A 97 14.22 -13.38 -9.03
N VAL A 98 14.62 -13.91 -10.18
CA VAL A 98 14.97 -15.33 -10.35
C VAL A 98 16.48 -15.48 -10.02
N GLN A 99 16.94 -14.98 -8.91
CA GLN A 99 18.33 -15.16 -8.49
C GLN A 99 18.44 -16.00 -7.22
N ALA A 100 19.38 -16.90 -7.24
CA ALA A 100 19.79 -17.70 -6.09
C ALA A 100 20.38 -16.84 -4.93
N THR A 101 20.60 -15.55 -5.14
CA THR A 101 21.22 -14.63 -4.19
C THR A 101 20.21 -13.72 -3.46
N GLY A 102 18.92 -13.73 -3.84
CA GLY A 102 17.89 -12.95 -3.15
C GLY A 102 17.95 -11.42 -3.35
N GLN A 103 18.85 -10.91 -4.21
CA GLN A 103 18.90 -9.49 -4.54
C GLN A 103 18.07 -9.20 -5.80
N ALA A 104 17.16 -8.24 -5.69
CA ALA A 104 16.43 -7.73 -6.85
C ALA A 104 17.40 -6.97 -7.78
N PRO A 105 17.36 -7.18 -9.11
CA PRO A 105 18.14 -6.39 -10.03
C PRO A 105 17.70 -4.93 -9.96
N THR A 106 18.64 -4.04 -9.78
CA THR A 106 18.43 -2.59 -9.89
C THR A 106 18.60 -2.19 -11.34
N GLY A 107 17.57 -1.65 -11.97
CA GLY A 107 17.66 -1.17 -13.35
C GLY A 107 16.31 -1.05 -14.04
N TRP A 108 16.35 -0.49 -15.26
CA TRP A 108 15.18 -0.37 -16.11
C TRP A 108 14.89 -1.68 -16.85
N LEU A 109 13.71 -2.25 -16.63
CA LEU A 109 13.20 -3.38 -17.37
C LEU A 109 12.14 -2.94 -18.38
N LYS A 110 12.07 -3.65 -19.50
CA LYS A 110 11.05 -3.43 -20.53
C LYS A 110 10.00 -4.53 -20.50
N THR A 111 8.73 -4.13 -20.48
CA THR A 111 7.60 -5.02 -20.69
C THR A 111 6.72 -4.51 -21.83
N GLN A 112 6.14 -5.42 -22.60
CA GLN A 112 5.33 -5.07 -23.75
C GLN A 112 3.90 -5.58 -23.59
N PHE A 113 2.95 -4.69 -23.83
CA PHE A 113 1.54 -5.01 -23.92
C PHE A 113 1.08 -4.97 -25.37
N VAL A 114 0.41 -6.01 -25.82
CA VAL A 114 -0.18 -6.09 -27.14
C VAL A 114 -1.70 -6.02 -27.03
N TRP A 115 -2.26 -4.93 -27.55
CA TRP A 115 -3.69 -4.65 -27.54
C TRP A 115 -4.35 -5.21 -28.80
N ILE A 116 -5.20 -6.24 -28.66
CA ILE A 116 -5.85 -6.90 -29.80
C ILE A 116 -7.36 -6.67 -29.71
N PRO A 117 -7.97 -5.98 -30.68
CA PRO A 117 -9.42 -5.83 -30.75
C PRO A 117 -10.11 -7.17 -31.08
N GLY A 118 -11.17 -7.51 -30.34
CA GLY A 118 -12.07 -8.62 -30.71
C GLY A 118 -11.83 -9.99 -30.11
N GLY A 119 -11.08 -10.08 -29.04
CA GLY A 119 -10.56 -11.38 -28.62
C GLY A 119 -11.01 -11.99 -27.28
N ALA A 120 -12.29 -12.10 -26.93
CA ALA A 120 -12.72 -12.82 -25.71
C ALA A 120 -12.41 -14.33 -25.71
N GLN A 121 -12.48 -14.99 -26.84
CA GLN A 121 -12.34 -16.44 -26.91
C GLN A 121 -10.89 -16.96 -26.74
N LYS A 122 -9.89 -16.19 -27.18
CA LYS A 122 -8.47 -16.59 -27.01
C LYS A 122 -7.96 -16.43 -25.58
N THR A 123 -8.46 -15.44 -24.74
CA THR A 123 -8.03 -15.25 -23.35
C THR A 123 -8.43 -16.41 -22.47
N GLN A 124 -9.63 -16.97 -22.64
CA GLN A 124 -10.01 -18.16 -21.87
C GLN A 124 -9.12 -19.35 -22.20
N ALA A 125 -8.79 -19.56 -23.50
CA ALA A 125 -7.90 -20.63 -23.89
C ALA A 125 -6.45 -20.40 -23.40
N GLN A 126 -5.97 -19.16 -23.42
CA GLN A 126 -4.63 -18.84 -22.91
C GLN A 126 -4.57 -18.92 -21.39
N ASP A 127 -5.61 -18.44 -20.68
CA ASP A 127 -5.70 -18.58 -19.22
C ASP A 127 -5.81 -20.06 -18.81
N ALA A 128 -6.58 -20.85 -19.54
CA ALA A 128 -6.66 -22.29 -19.33
C ALA A 128 -5.30 -22.99 -19.59
N ALA A 129 -4.60 -22.60 -20.63
CA ALA A 129 -3.27 -23.14 -20.94
C ALA A 129 -2.23 -22.73 -19.88
N LEU A 130 -2.29 -21.48 -19.39
CA LEU A 130 -1.43 -21.00 -18.32
C LEU A 130 -1.68 -21.76 -17.02
N LEU A 131 -2.95 -21.93 -16.67
CA LEU A 131 -3.36 -22.70 -15.49
C LEU A 131 -2.90 -24.15 -15.61
N ALA A 132 -3.15 -24.80 -16.73
CA ALA A 132 -2.75 -26.17 -16.97
C ALA A 132 -1.21 -26.34 -16.91
N GLY A 133 -0.47 -25.42 -17.53
CA GLY A 133 0.99 -25.42 -17.51
C GLY A 133 1.56 -25.20 -16.12
N THR A 134 1.00 -24.25 -15.34
CA THR A 134 1.42 -23.99 -13.96
C THR A 134 1.08 -25.17 -13.06
N ARG A 135 -0.12 -25.73 -13.19
CA ARG A 135 -0.53 -26.92 -12.44
C ARG A 135 0.39 -28.11 -12.69
N LYS A 136 0.69 -28.40 -13.95
CA LYS A 136 1.63 -29.47 -14.31
C LYS A 136 3.01 -29.30 -13.67
N ARG A 137 3.54 -28.08 -13.65
CA ARG A 137 4.83 -27.78 -12.99
C ARG A 137 4.72 -27.92 -11.47
N ALA A 138 3.63 -27.44 -10.88
CA ALA A 138 3.40 -27.55 -9.45
C ALA A 138 3.27 -29.01 -8.99
N GLU A 139 2.55 -29.83 -9.76
CA GLU A 139 2.42 -31.28 -9.55
C GLU A 139 3.76 -32.02 -9.75
N ALA A 140 4.62 -31.50 -10.63
CA ALA A 140 5.99 -32.01 -10.81
C ALA A 140 6.96 -31.57 -9.69
N GLY A 141 6.49 -30.81 -8.70
CA GLY A 141 7.29 -30.42 -7.52
C GLY A 141 8.01 -29.08 -7.66
N ASP A 142 7.75 -28.27 -8.71
CA ASP A 142 8.33 -26.92 -8.84
C ASP A 142 7.78 -25.98 -7.74
N PRO A 143 8.61 -25.54 -6.77
CA PRO A 143 8.12 -24.75 -5.65
C PRO A 143 7.68 -23.34 -6.05
N VAL A 144 8.17 -22.80 -7.17
CA VAL A 144 7.72 -21.52 -7.69
C VAL A 144 6.32 -21.64 -8.27
N ALA A 145 6.07 -22.71 -9.05
CA ALA A 145 4.75 -22.99 -9.59
C ALA A 145 3.74 -23.32 -8.49
N GLN A 146 4.14 -24.06 -7.45
CA GLN A 146 3.33 -24.36 -6.28
C GLN A 146 2.93 -23.07 -5.52
N ASN A 147 3.89 -22.17 -5.27
CA ASN A 147 3.59 -20.86 -4.66
C ASN A 147 2.64 -20.03 -5.53
N THR A 148 2.86 -20.04 -6.85
CA THR A 148 2.00 -19.32 -7.80
C THR A 148 0.57 -19.86 -7.77
N LEU A 149 0.42 -21.18 -7.77
CA LEU A 149 -0.89 -21.83 -7.72
C LEU A 149 -1.59 -21.56 -6.37
N GLY A 150 -0.83 -21.57 -5.26
CA GLY A 150 -1.31 -21.15 -3.95
C GLY A 150 -1.85 -19.72 -3.96
N ALA A 151 -1.13 -18.79 -4.57
CA ALA A 151 -1.59 -17.40 -4.72
C ALA A 151 -2.86 -17.28 -5.57
N TRP A 152 -2.98 -18.08 -6.63
CA TRP A 152 -4.18 -18.09 -7.45
C TRP A 152 -5.41 -18.56 -6.68
N TYR A 153 -5.29 -19.63 -5.90
CA TYR A 153 -6.37 -20.08 -5.02
C TYR A 153 -6.68 -19.09 -3.89
N GLN A 154 -5.66 -18.42 -3.36
CA GLN A 154 -5.88 -17.40 -2.31
C GLN A 154 -6.69 -16.20 -2.82
N HIS A 155 -6.44 -15.74 -4.05
CA HIS A 155 -7.02 -14.51 -4.61
C HIS A 155 -8.13 -14.75 -5.64
N GLY A 156 -8.43 -15.98 -5.97
CA GLY A 156 -9.42 -16.31 -7.00
C GLY A 156 -8.94 -15.91 -8.42
N THR A 157 -7.63 -15.95 -8.68
CA THR A 157 -7.06 -15.59 -9.98
C THR A 157 -6.89 -16.86 -10.82
N HIS A 158 -7.46 -16.90 -12.03
CA HIS A 158 -7.51 -18.08 -12.93
C HIS A 158 -8.23 -19.32 -12.38
N VAL A 159 -8.55 -19.35 -11.10
CA VAL A 159 -9.31 -20.38 -10.39
C VAL A 159 -10.29 -19.72 -9.44
N GLU A 160 -11.31 -20.44 -9.02
CA GLU A 160 -12.17 -19.99 -7.92
C GLU A 160 -11.34 -19.92 -6.62
N ALA A 161 -11.60 -18.90 -5.79
CA ALA A 161 -10.89 -18.74 -4.54
C ALA A 161 -11.17 -19.91 -3.59
N ASP A 162 -10.11 -20.55 -3.14
CA ASP A 162 -10.15 -21.65 -2.19
C ASP A 162 -8.94 -21.54 -1.23
N PRO A 163 -9.14 -20.95 -0.04
CA PRO A 163 -8.06 -20.78 0.91
C PRO A 163 -7.44 -22.12 1.39
N ALA A 164 -8.20 -23.22 1.39
CA ALA A 164 -7.67 -24.52 1.80
C ALA A 164 -6.73 -25.09 0.73
N GLN A 165 -7.09 -24.96 -0.54
CA GLN A 165 -6.19 -25.31 -1.65
C GLN A 165 -4.95 -24.39 -1.66
N ALA A 166 -5.13 -23.09 -1.39
CA ALA A 166 -4.01 -22.17 -1.28
C ALA A 166 -3.01 -22.62 -0.20
N ALA A 167 -3.51 -22.98 0.98
CA ALA A 167 -2.67 -23.45 2.07
C ALA A 167 -1.94 -24.76 1.72
N ALA A 168 -2.61 -25.68 1.04
CA ALA A 168 -2.01 -26.95 0.62
C ALA A 168 -0.84 -26.72 -0.36
N TRP A 169 -1.04 -25.87 -1.36
CA TRP A 169 0.01 -25.54 -2.34
C TRP A 169 1.16 -24.74 -1.72
N TYR A 170 0.86 -23.79 -0.85
CA TYR A 170 1.90 -23.07 -0.11
C TYR A 170 2.69 -23.99 0.81
N LEU A 171 2.05 -24.99 1.44
CA LEU A 171 2.74 -25.95 2.30
C LEU A 171 3.77 -26.76 1.51
N LEU A 172 3.42 -27.26 0.33
CA LEU A 172 4.34 -27.99 -0.54
C LEU A 172 5.55 -27.12 -0.91
N ALA A 173 5.28 -25.90 -1.39
CA ALA A 173 6.35 -24.97 -1.76
C ALA A 173 7.21 -24.55 -0.56
N ALA A 174 6.60 -24.34 0.62
CA ALA A 174 7.28 -23.97 1.86
C ALA A 174 8.20 -25.09 2.37
N GLN A 175 7.75 -26.34 2.29
CA GLN A 175 8.55 -27.52 2.62
C GLN A 175 9.74 -27.69 1.65
N ALA A 176 9.55 -27.32 0.39
CA ALA A 176 10.62 -27.28 -0.62
C ALA A 176 11.55 -26.06 -0.46
N GLY A 177 11.37 -25.24 0.58
CA GLY A 177 12.26 -24.12 0.91
C GLY A 177 11.90 -22.78 0.28
N ASN A 178 10.78 -22.65 -0.45
CA ASN A 178 10.39 -21.39 -1.06
C ASN A 178 10.01 -20.34 0.02
N ALA A 179 10.82 -19.28 0.15
CA ALA A 179 10.66 -18.26 1.19
C ALA A 179 9.35 -17.46 1.05
N PHE A 180 8.86 -17.23 -0.18
CA PHE A 180 7.57 -16.58 -0.41
C PHE A 180 6.42 -17.43 0.07
N ALA A 181 6.44 -18.73 -0.26
CA ALA A 181 5.43 -19.67 0.21
C ALA A 181 5.45 -19.83 1.73
N GLN A 182 6.63 -19.88 2.35
CA GLN A 182 6.78 -19.90 3.79
C GLN A 182 6.14 -18.67 4.44
N ASN A 183 6.42 -17.46 3.93
CA ASN A 183 5.76 -16.25 4.42
C ASN A 183 4.23 -16.31 4.23
N ASN A 184 3.77 -16.68 3.04
CA ASN A 184 2.34 -16.74 2.72
C ASN A 184 1.61 -17.77 3.59
N LEU A 185 2.18 -18.94 3.80
CA LEU A 185 1.64 -19.95 4.69
C LEU A 185 1.58 -19.43 6.14
N GLY A 186 2.62 -18.75 6.60
CA GLY A 186 2.62 -18.07 7.90
C GLY A 186 1.46 -17.09 8.04
N VAL A 187 1.17 -16.30 6.99
CA VAL A 187 0.02 -15.37 6.98
C VAL A 187 -1.31 -16.14 7.05
N LEU A 188 -1.44 -17.27 6.34
CA LEU A 188 -2.66 -18.08 6.41
C LEU A 188 -2.88 -18.65 7.82
N TYR A 189 -1.84 -19.17 8.47
CA TYR A 189 -1.94 -19.62 9.87
C TYR A 189 -2.29 -18.48 10.83
N TYR A 190 -1.68 -17.31 10.64
CA TYR A 190 -1.97 -16.13 11.47
C TYR A 190 -3.41 -15.64 11.32
N ARG A 191 -4.02 -15.79 10.14
CA ARG A 191 -5.40 -15.36 9.87
C ARG A 191 -6.44 -16.46 10.01
N GLY A 192 -6.05 -17.72 10.15
CA GLY A 192 -6.96 -18.86 10.12
C GLY A 192 -7.66 -19.04 8.77
N LEU A 193 -6.98 -18.73 7.67
CA LEU A 193 -7.54 -18.81 6.32
C LEU A 193 -7.13 -20.11 5.63
N GLY A 194 -8.09 -21.01 5.42
CA GLY A 194 -7.84 -22.34 4.83
C GLY A 194 -7.10 -23.32 5.72
N VAL A 195 -6.61 -22.86 6.85
CA VAL A 195 -6.00 -23.64 7.94
C VAL A 195 -6.51 -23.13 9.29
N PRO A 196 -6.53 -23.92 10.35
CA PRO A 196 -6.83 -23.43 11.70
C PRO A 196 -5.86 -22.30 12.10
N TYR A 197 -6.40 -21.28 12.79
CA TYR A 197 -5.57 -20.23 13.37
C TYR A 197 -4.52 -20.85 14.31
N ASP A 198 -3.24 -20.56 14.03
CA ASP A 198 -2.12 -21.04 14.83
C ASP A 198 -0.94 -20.05 14.75
N GLN A 199 -0.78 -19.28 15.81
CA GLN A 199 0.32 -18.29 15.91
C GLN A 199 1.70 -18.95 15.93
N LYS A 200 1.84 -20.13 16.53
CA LYS A 200 3.12 -20.84 16.60
C LYS A 200 3.57 -21.31 15.22
N GLN A 201 2.63 -21.85 14.44
CA GLN A 201 2.89 -22.21 13.05
C GLN A 201 3.20 -20.97 12.20
N ALA A 202 2.47 -19.88 12.39
CA ALA A 202 2.77 -18.64 11.68
C ALA A 202 4.20 -18.17 11.94
N VAL A 203 4.61 -18.09 13.20
CA VAL A 203 5.97 -17.68 13.58
C VAL A 203 7.03 -18.65 13.06
N TYR A 204 6.78 -19.94 13.12
CA TYR A 204 7.69 -20.95 12.58
C TYR A 204 7.98 -20.72 11.09
N TRP A 205 6.94 -20.48 10.30
CA TRP A 205 7.09 -20.27 8.87
C TRP A 205 7.68 -18.89 8.56
N TYR A 206 7.31 -17.84 9.32
CA TYR A 206 7.95 -16.53 9.20
C TYR A 206 9.46 -16.60 9.48
N ALA A 207 9.86 -17.34 10.53
CA ALA A 207 11.27 -17.47 10.87
C ALA A 207 12.07 -18.13 9.74
N LYS A 208 11.54 -19.22 9.16
CA LYS A 208 12.19 -19.89 8.03
C LYS A 208 12.37 -18.97 6.81
N ALA A 209 11.36 -18.17 6.48
CA ALA A 209 11.45 -17.21 5.38
C ALA A 209 12.36 -16.02 5.72
N ALA A 210 12.32 -15.54 6.96
CA ALA A 210 13.13 -14.41 7.43
C ALA A 210 14.63 -14.73 7.45
N GLU A 211 15.00 -15.95 7.81
CA GLU A 211 16.38 -16.45 7.76
C GLU A 211 16.93 -16.46 6.33
N GLN A 212 16.08 -16.69 5.33
CA GLN A 212 16.43 -16.60 3.91
C GLN A 212 16.47 -15.16 3.38
N GLY A 213 16.23 -14.16 4.23
CA GLY A 213 16.27 -12.74 3.81
C GLY A 213 14.93 -12.20 3.27
N HIS A 214 13.83 -12.95 3.37
CA HIS A 214 12.53 -12.47 2.89
C HIS A 214 12.02 -11.29 3.72
N GLY A 215 12.00 -10.08 3.15
CA GLY A 215 11.75 -8.82 3.86
C GLY A 215 10.43 -8.77 4.63
N TRP A 216 9.32 -9.20 4.00
CA TRP A 216 8.03 -9.26 4.68
C TRP A 216 8.01 -10.27 5.84
N ALA A 217 8.67 -11.41 5.68
CA ALA A 217 8.75 -12.38 6.76
C ALA A 217 9.58 -11.85 7.94
N GLN A 218 10.66 -11.12 7.67
CA GLN A 218 11.43 -10.43 8.70
C GLN A 218 10.57 -9.39 9.44
N ALA A 219 9.74 -8.62 8.72
CA ALA A 219 8.82 -7.65 9.31
C ALA A 219 7.71 -8.34 10.13
N ASN A 220 7.15 -9.46 9.63
CA ASN A 220 6.14 -10.24 10.33
C ASN A 220 6.72 -10.90 11.60
N LEU A 221 7.93 -11.39 11.52
CA LEU A 221 8.63 -11.97 12.69
C LEU A 221 8.97 -10.89 13.73
N ALA A 222 9.39 -9.70 13.27
CA ALA A 222 9.58 -8.55 14.15
C ALA A 222 8.28 -8.18 14.89
N TRP A 223 7.18 -8.14 14.16
CA TRP A 223 5.85 -7.91 14.74
C TRP A 223 5.50 -9.01 15.77
N ALA A 224 5.77 -10.28 15.45
CA ALA A 224 5.51 -11.38 16.35
C ALA A 224 6.26 -11.27 17.70
N TYR A 225 7.52 -10.85 17.67
CA TYR A 225 8.29 -10.57 18.89
C TYR A 225 7.81 -9.31 19.61
N GLN A 226 7.42 -8.27 18.90
CA GLN A 226 6.94 -7.01 19.48
C GLN A 226 5.64 -7.20 20.29
N TYR A 227 4.75 -8.10 19.87
CA TYR A 227 3.45 -8.34 20.50
C TYR A 227 3.36 -9.67 21.27
N GLY A 228 4.47 -10.37 21.41
CA GLY A 228 4.55 -11.63 22.17
C GLY A 228 3.83 -12.82 21.50
N THR A 229 3.47 -12.73 20.22
CA THR A 229 2.84 -13.84 19.50
C THR A 229 3.84 -14.96 19.17
N ALA A 230 5.14 -14.67 19.25
CA ALA A 230 6.22 -15.64 19.15
C ALA A 230 6.48 -16.39 20.48
N GLY A 231 5.72 -16.10 21.54
CA GLY A 231 5.93 -16.56 22.89
C GLY A 231 6.03 -15.37 23.84
N GLU A 232 7.20 -15.11 24.41
CA GLU A 232 7.42 -13.91 25.21
C GLU A 232 7.70 -12.68 24.32
N LEU A 233 7.29 -11.51 24.79
CA LEU A 233 7.59 -10.23 24.18
C LEU A 233 9.11 -10.01 24.24
N ASP A 234 9.74 -9.73 23.08
CA ASP A 234 11.18 -9.53 22.97
C ASP A 234 11.45 -8.37 22.01
N MET A 235 11.59 -7.17 22.58
CA MET A 235 11.77 -5.94 21.79
C MET A 235 13.13 -5.89 21.09
N ASP A 236 14.16 -6.54 21.62
CA ASP A 236 15.50 -6.55 21.02
C ASP A 236 15.51 -7.42 19.75
N LYS A 237 14.88 -8.58 19.81
CA LYS A 237 14.67 -9.42 18.62
C LYS A 237 13.75 -8.72 17.62
N ALA A 238 12.67 -8.09 18.08
CA ALA A 238 11.77 -7.33 17.21
C ALA A 238 12.54 -6.25 16.43
N LEU A 239 13.36 -5.43 17.13
CA LEU A 239 14.19 -4.41 16.51
C LEU A 239 15.24 -4.98 15.55
N SER A 240 15.88 -6.09 15.95
CA SER A 240 16.87 -6.75 15.11
C SER A 240 16.28 -7.20 13.77
N TRP A 241 15.13 -7.89 13.81
CA TRP A 241 14.46 -8.34 12.59
C TRP A 241 13.88 -7.19 11.77
N LEU A 242 13.29 -6.18 12.43
CA LEU A 242 12.79 -4.99 11.75
C LEU A 242 13.91 -4.24 11.04
N THR A 243 15.09 -4.12 11.70
CA THR A 243 16.27 -3.49 11.10
C THR A 243 16.78 -4.27 9.90
N ARG A 244 16.79 -5.59 9.93
CA ARG A 244 17.17 -6.43 8.77
C ARG A 244 16.22 -6.18 7.60
N SER A 245 14.91 -6.20 7.85
CA SER A 245 13.89 -5.92 6.85
C SER A 245 14.04 -4.51 6.25
N ALA A 246 14.26 -3.49 7.09
CA ALA A 246 14.46 -2.11 6.66
C ALA A 246 15.76 -1.93 5.84
N LYS A 247 16.85 -2.58 6.24
CA LYS A 247 18.11 -2.62 5.47
C LYS A 247 17.96 -3.36 4.15
N GLY A 248 17.10 -4.38 4.10
CA GLY A 248 16.71 -5.08 2.87
C GLY A 248 15.81 -4.26 1.96
N GLY A 249 15.46 -3.03 2.35
CA GLY A 249 14.76 -2.06 1.50
C GLY A 249 13.24 -2.07 1.66
N LEU A 250 12.61 -2.89 2.53
CA LEU A 250 11.15 -2.87 2.68
C LEU A 250 10.67 -1.52 3.22
N ALA A 251 9.93 -0.77 2.41
CA ALA A 251 9.48 0.59 2.74
C ALA A 251 8.66 0.61 4.04
N GLU A 252 7.76 -0.35 4.24
CA GLU A 252 6.99 -0.46 5.48
C GLU A 252 7.88 -0.68 6.71
N ALA A 253 8.91 -1.53 6.58
CA ALA A 253 9.85 -1.75 7.67
C ALA A 253 10.72 -0.51 7.95
N GLN A 254 11.12 0.21 6.91
CA GLN A 254 11.83 1.49 7.04
C GLN A 254 10.98 2.53 7.76
N LEU A 255 9.71 2.67 7.36
CA LEU A 255 8.76 3.57 8.02
C LEU A 255 8.59 3.18 9.49
N ARG A 256 8.30 1.91 9.78
CA ARG A 256 8.10 1.43 11.16
C ARG A 256 9.34 1.62 12.02
N LEU A 257 10.54 1.34 11.49
CA LEU A 257 11.80 1.56 12.20
C LEU A 257 12.02 3.05 12.49
N GLY A 258 11.72 3.92 11.52
CA GLY A 258 11.78 5.36 11.70
C GLY A 258 10.79 5.87 12.76
N LEU A 259 9.51 5.45 12.70
CA LEU A 259 8.50 5.85 13.68
C LEU A 259 8.86 5.37 15.09
N LEU A 260 9.33 4.13 15.22
CA LEU A 260 9.78 3.60 16.51
C LEU A 260 11.01 4.36 17.04
N GLY A 261 11.94 4.72 16.14
CA GLY A 261 13.06 5.58 16.46
C GLY A 261 12.63 6.95 16.96
N MET A 262 11.68 7.61 16.26
CA MET A 262 11.12 8.90 16.67
C MET A 262 10.45 8.84 18.05
N GLN A 263 9.72 7.77 18.34
CA GLN A 263 9.05 7.59 19.63
C GLN A 263 10.04 7.44 20.80
N ARG A 264 11.22 6.87 20.54
CA ARG A 264 12.23 6.56 21.55
C ARG A 264 13.34 7.60 21.64
N ALA A 265 13.47 8.45 20.63
CA ALA A 265 14.55 9.43 20.53
C ALA A 265 14.52 10.43 21.70
N VAL A 266 15.65 10.53 22.39
CA VAL A 266 15.88 11.51 23.46
C VAL A 266 16.78 12.65 23.01
N SER A 267 17.55 12.47 21.90
CA SER A 267 18.41 13.49 21.31
C SER A 267 17.97 13.87 19.89
N ASP A 268 18.47 15.00 19.38
CA ASP A 268 18.19 15.43 17.99
C ASP A 268 18.91 14.57 16.98
N GLU A 269 20.08 14.00 17.32
CA GLU A 269 20.80 13.05 16.47
C GLU A 269 19.97 11.76 16.27
N GLU A 270 19.36 11.26 17.34
CA GLU A 270 18.48 10.09 17.27
C GLU A 270 17.24 10.37 16.44
N ARG A 271 16.65 11.58 16.57
CA ARG A 271 15.51 12.00 15.73
C ARG A 271 15.91 12.08 14.25
N THR A 272 17.06 12.67 13.97
CA THR A 272 17.60 12.77 12.60
C THR A 272 17.83 11.37 12.00
N ALA A 273 18.42 10.45 12.76
CA ALA A 273 18.60 9.07 12.32
C ALA A 273 17.26 8.36 12.07
N ALA A 274 16.25 8.60 12.89
CA ALA A 274 14.91 8.04 12.73
C ALA A 274 14.21 8.60 11.48
N VAL A 275 14.30 9.91 11.26
CA VAL A 275 13.75 10.57 10.07
C VAL A 275 14.42 10.10 8.80
N ALA A 276 15.72 9.77 8.84
CA ALA A 276 16.41 9.20 7.67
C ALA A 276 15.82 7.86 7.22
N TRP A 277 15.28 7.04 8.14
CA TRP A 277 14.54 5.83 7.78
C TRP A 277 13.17 6.15 7.16
N ILE A 278 12.44 7.12 7.71
CA ILE A 278 11.17 7.59 7.13
C ILE A 278 11.39 8.14 5.71
N ALA A 279 12.48 8.90 5.51
CA ALA A 279 12.85 9.44 4.21
C ALA A 279 13.14 8.36 3.16
N ARG A 280 13.75 7.24 3.56
CA ARG A 280 13.96 6.09 2.66
C ARG A 280 12.63 5.47 2.22
N ALA A 281 11.67 5.30 3.12
CA ALA A 281 10.33 4.83 2.78
C ALA A 281 9.61 5.82 1.84
N ALA A 282 9.67 7.12 2.14
CA ALA A 282 9.10 8.17 1.30
C ALA A 282 9.73 8.22 -0.10
N ALA A 283 11.05 7.99 -0.20
CA ALA A 283 11.77 7.95 -1.48
C ALA A 283 11.30 6.78 -2.37
N GLN A 284 10.82 5.69 -1.79
CA GLN A 284 10.17 4.59 -2.51
C GLN A 284 8.72 4.89 -2.90
N GLY A 285 8.22 6.09 -2.57
CA GLY A 285 6.84 6.48 -2.83
C GLY A 285 5.83 5.91 -1.84
N ASP A 286 6.27 5.41 -0.69
CA ASP A 286 5.35 4.99 0.37
C ASP A 286 4.51 6.19 0.85
N ALA A 287 3.20 6.10 0.73
CA ALA A 287 2.31 7.22 1.00
C ALA A 287 2.34 7.64 2.49
N SER A 288 2.42 6.68 3.39
CA SER A 288 2.55 6.96 4.82
C SER A 288 3.92 7.56 5.14
N GLY A 289 4.98 7.04 4.51
CA GLY A 289 6.32 7.60 4.60
C GLY A 289 6.38 9.05 4.13
N LEU A 290 5.72 9.37 3.02
CA LEU A 290 5.61 10.75 2.53
C LEU A 290 4.90 11.67 3.53
N VAL A 291 3.78 11.22 4.13
CA VAL A 291 3.04 11.98 5.13
C VAL A 291 3.88 12.20 6.40
N HIS A 292 4.52 11.16 6.91
CA HIS A 292 5.34 11.29 8.12
C HIS A 292 6.61 12.12 7.90
N LEU A 293 7.24 12.03 6.72
CA LEU A 293 8.36 12.90 6.36
C LEU A 293 7.88 14.36 6.21
N GLY A 294 6.74 14.60 5.57
CA GLY A 294 6.13 15.93 5.52
C GLY A 294 5.91 16.51 6.90
N ARG A 295 5.37 15.69 7.82
CA ARG A 295 5.16 16.12 9.21
C ARG A 295 6.46 16.43 9.95
N SER A 296 7.55 15.68 9.69
CA SER A 296 8.85 15.97 10.30
C SER A 296 9.39 17.33 9.87
N PHE A 297 9.20 17.73 8.59
CA PHE A 297 9.52 19.06 8.11
C PHE A 297 8.56 20.13 8.67
N GLU A 298 7.27 19.85 8.73
CA GLU A 298 6.28 20.79 9.29
C GLU A 298 6.58 21.16 10.75
N LEU A 299 7.05 20.20 11.55
CA LEU A 299 7.29 20.37 12.98
C LEU A 299 8.76 20.58 13.35
N GLY A 300 9.69 20.52 12.39
CA GLY A 300 11.13 20.59 12.65
C GLY A 300 11.67 19.42 13.47
N LEU A 301 11.07 18.22 13.34
CA LEU A 301 11.45 17.05 14.12
C LEU A 301 12.51 16.23 13.37
N GLY A 302 13.76 16.31 13.80
CA GLY A 302 14.89 15.63 13.16
C GLY A 302 15.29 16.22 11.80
N ASN A 303 14.65 17.31 11.39
CA ASN A 303 14.94 18.15 10.22
C ASN A 303 14.85 19.62 10.62
N VAL A 304 15.39 20.51 9.79
CA VAL A 304 15.05 21.93 9.86
C VAL A 304 13.60 22.09 9.39
N GLN A 305 12.81 22.89 10.12
CA GLN A 305 11.43 23.16 9.76
C GLN A 305 11.34 23.78 8.37
N ASP A 306 10.49 23.20 7.51
CA ASP A 306 10.28 23.64 6.13
C ASP A 306 8.86 23.29 5.67
N ASP A 307 7.96 24.23 5.79
CA ASP A 307 6.55 24.06 5.43
C ASP A 307 6.35 23.89 3.92
N VAL A 308 7.25 24.42 3.10
CA VAL A 308 7.18 24.26 1.63
C VAL A 308 7.51 22.82 1.25
N GLN A 309 8.54 22.25 1.84
CA GLN A 309 8.86 20.84 1.65
C GLN A 309 7.77 19.93 2.21
N ALA A 310 7.22 20.25 3.38
CA ALA A 310 6.10 19.53 3.96
C ALA A 310 4.90 19.47 2.98
N ALA A 311 4.49 20.63 2.45
CA ALA A 311 3.41 20.72 1.48
C ALA A 311 3.68 19.91 0.20
N ALA A 312 4.91 19.96 -0.31
CA ALA A 312 5.32 19.18 -1.49
C ALA A 312 5.22 17.67 -1.26
N LEU A 313 5.60 17.19 -0.07
CA LEU A 313 5.49 15.79 0.32
C LEU A 313 4.04 15.35 0.49
N TYR A 314 3.21 16.17 1.14
CA TYR A 314 1.77 15.90 1.27
C TYR A 314 1.09 15.84 -0.10
N ARG A 315 1.42 16.77 -1.04
CA ARG A 315 0.90 16.71 -2.41
C ARG A 315 1.25 15.41 -3.14
N LYS A 316 2.46 14.87 -2.93
CA LYS A 316 2.86 13.58 -3.51
C LYS A 316 2.08 12.39 -2.93
N ALA A 317 1.54 12.51 -1.71
CA ALA A 317 0.80 11.46 -1.02
C ALA A 317 -0.72 11.53 -1.25
N LEU A 318 -1.25 12.57 -1.91
CA LEU A 318 -2.69 12.74 -2.13
C LEU A 318 -3.32 11.54 -2.83
N GLY A 319 -4.52 11.17 -2.39
CA GLY A 319 -5.28 10.03 -2.93
C GLY A 319 -4.72 8.65 -2.58
N ARG A 320 -3.63 8.59 -1.79
CA ARG A 320 -2.91 7.34 -1.50
C ARG A 320 -2.71 7.05 -0.01
N SER A 321 -3.14 7.98 0.86
CA SER A 321 -2.88 7.96 2.30
C SER A 321 -4.15 7.92 3.16
N GLU A 322 -5.25 7.41 2.59
CA GLU A 322 -6.56 7.34 3.27
C GLU A 322 -7.02 8.69 3.85
N GLY A 323 -6.73 9.78 3.12
CA GLY A 323 -7.12 11.14 3.51
C GLY A 323 -6.14 11.85 4.45
N ARG A 324 -5.07 11.19 4.93
CA ARG A 324 -4.12 11.80 5.88
C ARG A 324 -3.30 12.92 5.25
N ALA A 325 -2.89 12.75 3.99
CA ALA A 325 -2.17 13.79 3.26
C ALA A 325 -3.07 15.00 2.98
N GLU A 326 -4.33 14.74 2.61
CA GLU A 326 -5.34 15.76 2.38
C GLU A 326 -5.58 16.58 3.65
N LEU A 327 -5.74 15.91 4.78
CA LEU A 327 -5.91 16.55 6.08
C LEU A 327 -4.70 17.42 6.44
N ALA A 328 -3.48 16.85 6.32
CA ALA A 328 -2.26 17.57 6.68
C ALA A 328 -2.02 18.78 5.78
N LEU A 329 -2.18 18.63 4.46
CA LEU A 329 -2.04 19.73 3.51
C LEU A 329 -3.11 20.80 3.73
N GLY A 330 -4.37 20.40 3.94
CA GLY A 330 -5.45 21.34 4.22
C GLY A 330 -5.18 22.19 5.46
N LYS A 331 -4.70 21.60 6.55
CA LYS A 331 -4.29 22.32 7.76
C LYS A 331 -3.16 23.32 7.50
N LEU A 332 -2.18 22.90 6.71
CA LEU A 332 -1.04 23.74 6.37
C LEU A 332 -1.46 24.95 5.51
N LEU A 333 -2.40 24.76 4.57
CA LEU A 333 -2.95 25.84 3.76
C LEU A 333 -3.79 26.83 4.58
N VAL A 334 -4.62 26.34 5.51
CA VAL A 334 -5.40 27.22 6.40
C VAL A 334 -4.49 28.06 7.29
N SER A 335 -3.33 27.53 7.71
CA SER A 335 -2.39 28.25 8.55
C SER A 335 -1.70 29.44 7.85
N GLY A 336 -1.74 29.53 6.52
CA GLY A 336 -1.09 30.56 5.73
C GLY A 336 0.45 30.53 5.76
N ARG A 337 1.07 29.46 6.25
CA ARG A 337 2.52 29.36 6.40
C ARG A 337 3.28 29.09 5.09
N VAL A 338 2.62 28.51 4.09
CA VAL A 338 3.25 28.13 2.81
C VAL A 338 2.93 29.12 1.70
N VAL A 339 1.67 29.53 1.65
CA VAL A 339 1.07 30.51 0.71
C VAL A 339 0.06 31.33 1.50
N PRO A 340 -0.41 32.48 0.99
CA PRO A 340 -1.58 33.12 1.60
C PRO A 340 -2.67 32.09 1.82
N ALA A 341 -3.37 32.17 2.95
CA ALA A 341 -4.35 31.16 3.34
C ALA A 341 -5.35 30.88 2.21
N ASP A 342 -5.38 29.63 1.75
CA ASP A 342 -6.29 29.16 0.70
C ASP A 342 -7.35 28.24 1.33
N THR A 343 -8.40 28.88 1.81
CA THR A 343 -9.53 28.18 2.47
C THR A 343 -10.35 27.37 1.46
N GLU A 344 -10.35 27.73 0.17
CA GLU A 344 -11.10 27.00 -0.85
C GLU A 344 -10.40 25.67 -1.20
N GLU A 345 -9.07 25.68 -1.44
CA GLU A 345 -8.31 24.44 -1.65
C GLU A 345 -8.37 23.58 -0.40
N ALA A 346 -8.21 24.17 0.79
CA ALA A 346 -8.30 23.46 2.07
C ALA A 346 -9.66 22.79 2.27
N SER A 347 -10.77 23.47 1.96
CA SER A 347 -12.12 22.89 2.02
C SER A 347 -12.25 21.63 1.16
N ARG A 348 -11.77 21.70 -0.10
CA ARG A 348 -11.79 20.56 -1.01
C ARG A 348 -10.95 19.39 -0.48
N LEU A 349 -9.81 19.68 0.13
CA LEU A 349 -8.93 18.68 0.72
C LEU A 349 -9.58 18.03 1.96
N PHE A 350 -10.21 18.81 2.84
CA PHE A 350 -10.90 18.26 4.00
C PHE A 350 -12.10 17.38 3.58
N GLN A 351 -12.87 17.79 2.56
CA GLN A 351 -13.94 16.96 2.01
C GLN A 351 -13.42 15.61 1.48
N LYS A 352 -12.24 15.59 0.82
CA LYS A 352 -11.59 14.34 0.41
C LYS A 352 -11.12 13.52 1.62
N ALA A 353 -10.52 14.17 2.62
CA ALA A 353 -10.08 13.50 3.84
C ALA A 353 -11.24 12.87 4.65
N MET A 354 -12.44 13.46 4.58
CA MET A 354 -13.66 12.91 5.19
C MET A 354 -14.02 11.53 4.60
N GLN A 355 -13.67 11.24 3.34
CA GLN A 355 -13.87 9.90 2.74
C GLN A 355 -13.04 8.84 3.47
N GLY A 356 -11.89 9.21 4.04
CA GLY A 356 -11.06 8.38 4.92
C GLY A 356 -11.61 8.25 6.35
N ARG A 357 -12.79 8.84 6.64
CA ARG A 357 -13.43 8.86 7.96
C ARG A 357 -12.53 9.41 9.08
N LEU A 358 -11.72 10.39 8.75
CA LEU A 358 -10.85 11.07 9.74
C LEU A 358 -11.68 12.11 10.51
N PRO A 359 -11.91 11.98 11.83
CA PRO A 359 -12.74 12.92 12.60
C PRO A 359 -12.22 14.35 12.50
N GLU A 360 -10.92 14.55 12.58
CA GLU A 360 -10.30 15.87 12.46
C GLU A 360 -10.59 16.57 11.12
N ALA A 361 -10.80 15.81 10.03
CA ALA A 361 -11.16 16.40 8.73
C ALA A 361 -12.56 17.03 8.77
N TYR A 362 -13.51 16.39 9.42
CA TYR A 362 -14.85 16.94 9.65
C TYR A 362 -14.77 18.20 10.49
N HIS A 363 -13.98 18.18 11.58
CA HIS A 363 -13.80 19.34 12.45
C HIS A 363 -13.26 20.54 11.65
N GLN A 364 -12.15 20.37 10.94
CA GLN A 364 -11.54 21.43 10.16
C GLN A 364 -12.46 21.98 9.05
N TYR A 365 -13.22 21.10 8.38
CA TYR A 365 -14.19 21.53 7.40
C TYR A 365 -15.35 22.32 8.04
N GLY A 366 -15.84 21.86 9.19
CA GLY A 366 -16.85 22.58 9.97
C GLY A 366 -16.42 24.00 10.37
N LEU A 367 -15.16 24.17 10.78
CA LEU A 367 -14.60 25.48 11.09
C LEU A 367 -14.56 26.44 9.89
N ILE A 368 -14.23 25.94 8.69
CA ILE A 368 -14.26 26.77 7.48
C ILE A 368 -15.69 27.17 7.13
N LEU A 369 -16.64 26.25 7.23
CA LEU A 369 -18.05 26.56 6.98
C LEU A 369 -18.59 27.60 7.95
N GLU A 370 -18.22 27.49 9.24
CA GLU A 370 -18.55 28.50 10.27
C GLU A 370 -18.00 29.88 9.89
N GLN A 371 -16.74 29.96 9.47
CA GLN A 371 -16.10 31.21 9.05
C GLN A 371 -16.75 31.81 7.81
N ASN A 372 -17.21 30.99 6.87
CA ASN A 372 -17.91 31.42 5.66
C ASN A 372 -19.38 31.80 5.90
N GLY A 373 -19.91 31.58 7.09
CA GLY A 373 -21.30 31.86 7.44
C GLY A 373 -22.29 30.76 7.08
N ASP A 374 -21.82 29.60 6.61
CA ASP A 374 -22.65 28.43 6.28
C ASP A 374 -23.02 27.64 7.55
N LEU A 375 -23.69 28.32 8.47
CA LEU A 375 -23.89 27.84 9.85
C LEU A 375 -24.68 26.54 9.95
N ASP A 376 -25.69 26.34 9.12
CA ASP A 376 -26.51 25.10 9.11
C ASP A 376 -25.68 23.89 8.69
N LEU A 377 -24.89 24.04 7.64
CA LEU A 377 -24.00 22.96 7.17
C LEU A 377 -22.88 22.72 8.17
N ALA A 378 -22.26 23.77 8.71
CA ALA A 378 -21.23 23.65 9.74
C ALA A 378 -21.75 22.85 10.95
N ARG A 379 -22.94 23.16 11.42
CA ARG A 379 -23.60 22.46 12.53
C ARG A 379 -23.83 20.98 12.23
N ALA A 380 -24.30 20.65 11.00
CA ALA A 380 -24.50 19.28 10.58
C ALA A 380 -23.18 18.50 10.55
N ILE A 381 -22.10 19.12 10.08
CA ILE A 381 -20.76 18.53 10.05
C ILE A 381 -20.21 18.31 11.47
N PHE A 382 -20.34 19.28 12.39
CA PHE A 382 -19.92 19.08 13.77
C PHE A 382 -20.71 17.99 14.50
N LEU A 383 -22.00 17.81 14.18
CA LEU A 383 -22.78 16.69 14.71
C LEU A 383 -22.25 15.33 14.23
N LEU A 384 -21.87 15.21 12.94
CA LEU A 384 -21.28 13.99 12.40
C LEU A 384 -19.93 13.69 13.06
N ASP A 385 -19.10 14.69 13.22
CA ASP A 385 -17.79 14.61 13.87
C ASP A 385 -17.93 14.18 15.35
N ALA A 386 -18.87 14.80 16.08
CA ALA A 386 -19.19 14.44 17.46
C ALA A 386 -19.66 12.98 17.59
N LYS A 387 -20.48 12.48 16.65
CA LYS A 387 -20.89 11.07 16.60
C LYS A 387 -19.74 10.11 16.36
N MET A 388 -18.65 10.56 15.75
CA MET A 388 -17.41 9.79 15.61
C MET A 388 -16.50 9.86 16.84
N GLY A 389 -16.90 10.59 17.88
CA GLY A 389 -16.21 10.64 19.16
C GLY A 389 -15.23 11.80 19.30
N HIS A 390 -15.34 12.84 18.50
CA HIS A 390 -14.51 14.04 18.61
C HIS A 390 -15.16 15.03 19.56
N CYS A 391 -14.54 15.20 20.75
CA CYS A 391 -15.12 15.98 21.84
C CYS A 391 -15.32 17.46 21.52
N ASP A 392 -14.35 18.06 20.82
CA ASP A 392 -14.41 19.50 20.49
C ASP A 392 -15.54 19.80 19.50
N ALA A 393 -15.87 18.88 18.62
CA ALA A 393 -16.99 19.00 17.72
C ALA A 393 -18.35 19.00 18.43
N ALA A 394 -18.47 18.22 19.50
CA ALA A 394 -19.68 18.25 20.33
C ALA A 394 -19.90 19.61 20.99
N VAL A 395 -18.81 20.26 21.44
CA VAL A 395 -18.86 21.61 21.97
C VAL A 395 -19.30 22.60 20.89
N LYS A 396 -18.67 22.56 19.72
CA LYS A 396 -19.02 23.43 18.60
C LYS A 396 -20.48 23.26 18.15
N TYR A 397 -20.97 22.01 18.06
CA TYR A 397 -22.36 21.73 17.73
C TYR A 397 -23.34 22.40 18.70
N VAL A 398 -23.00 22.44 20.01
CA VAL A 398 -23.83 23.07 21.05
C VAL A 398 -23.74 24.59 20.99
N GLU A 399 -22.54 25.15 20.74
CA GLU A 399 -22.32 26.61 20.68
C GLU A 399 -23.02 27.24 19.47
N MET A 400 -23.12 26.52 18.33
CA MET A 400 -23.80 26.99 17.12
C MET A 400 -25.32 26.86 17.24
N ARG A 401 -25.96 27.67 18.10
CA ARG A 401 -27.42 27.67 18.25
C ARG A 401 -28.09 28.34 17.06
N PRO A 402 -29.09 27.70 16.41
CA PRO A 402 -30.01 28.42 15.55
C PRO A 402 -30.82 29.43 16.42
N ASN A 403 -31.11 30.58 15.85
CA ASN A 403 -31.96 31.59 16.49
C ASN A 403 -33.25 30.91 17.00
N GLN A 404 -33.38 30.77 18.31
CA GLN A 404 -34.58 30.53 19.12
C GLN A 404 -35.31 29.15 19.07
N GLU A 405 -34.89 28.10 18.34
CA GLU A 405 -35.67 26.87 18.29
C GLU A 405 -34.92 25.56 18.67
N THR A 406 -33.82 25.61 19.39
CA THR A 406 -33.26 24.37 19.95
C THR A 406 -34.10 23.91 21.12
N SER A 407 -34.72 22.74 21.03
CA SER A 407 -35.39 22.13 22.17
C SER A 407 -34.37 21.86 23.30
N ALA A 408 -34.77 21.97 24.55
CA ALA A 408 -33.94 21.60 25.69
C ALA A 408 -33.38 20.16 25.52
N GLY A 409 -34.09 19.29 24.85
CA GLY A 409 -33.68 17.91 24.55
C GLY A 409 -32.46 17.79 23.60
N ASP A 410 -32.24 18.73 22.66
CA ASP A 410 -31.05 18.71 21.78
C ASP A 410 -29.79 19.12 22.54
N LEU A 411 -29.91 20.03 23.50
CA LEU A 411 -28.84 20.42 24.38
C LEU A 411 -28.47 19.30 25.35
N ASP A 412 -29.45 18.66 25.96
CA ASP A 412 -29.24 17.51 26.85
C ASP A 412 -28.60 16.32 26.09
N ALA A 413 -29.04 16.06 24.87
CA ALA A 413 -28.45 15.03 24.03
C ALA A 413 -26.97 15.35 23.66
N ALA A 414 -26.65 16.59 23.36
CA ALA A 414 -25.27 17.00 23.05
C ALA A 414 -24.38 17.03 24.29
N PHE A 415 -24.92 17.44 25.46
CA PHE A 415 -24.20 17.34 26.73
C PHE A 415 -24.05 15.89 27.19
N ALA A 416 -25.03 15.03 26.94
CA ALA A 416 -24.96 13.58 27.19
C ALA A 416 -23.92 12.92 26.29
N LEU A 417 -23.89 13.26 25.01
CA LEU A 417 -22.88 12.82 24.05
C LEU A 417 -21.48 13.27 24.52
N ARG A 418 -21.30 14.53 24.90
CA ARG A 418 -20.03 15.03 25.45
C ARG A 418 -19.64 14.28 26.73
N ALA A 419 -20.56 14.07 27.65
CA ALA A 419 -20.31 13.37 28.91
C ALA A 419 -19.99 11.88 28.69
N GLN A 420 -20.64 11.24 27.72
CA GLN A 420 -20.44 9.83 27.37
C GLN A 420 -19.12 9.61 26.65
N TRP A 421 -18.74 10.50 25.73
CA TRP A 421 -17.62 10.30 24.81
C TRP A 421 -16.31 10.91 25.30
N CYS A 422 -16.37 12.00 26.07
CA CYS A 422 -15.18 12.65 26.60
C CYS A 422 -14.68 12.06 27.92
N ARG A 423 -15.52 11.34 28.68
CA ARG A 423 -15.10 10.67 29.92
C ARG A 423 -14.35 9.35 29.72
N THR A 424 -14.44 8.73 28.56
CA THR A 424 -13.91 7.38 28.30
C THR A 424 -12.58 7.35 27.56
N ARG A 425 -12.04 8.49 27.16
CA ARG A 425 -10.71 8.54 26.55
C ARG A 425 -9.74 9.32 27.46
N PRO A 426 -8.71 8.66 28.02
CA PRO A 426 -7.50 9.38 28.42
C PRO A 426 -7.00 10.13 27.18
N ALA A 427 -6.50 11.37 27.38
CA ALA A 427 -5.90 12.15 26.31
C ALA A 427 -4.98 11.24 25.48
N ALA A 428 -5.30 11.05 24.20
CA ALA A 428 -4.44 10.27 23.34
C ALA A 428 -3.05 10.91 23.40
N PRO A 429 -2.00 10.11 23.60
CA PRO A 429 -0.65 10.66 23.49
C PRO A 429 -0.54 11.31 22.11
N PRO A 430 0.23 12.40 21.98
CA PRO A 430 0.39 13.08 20.71
C PRO A 430 0.78 12.02 19.68
N GLN A 431 -0.11 11.80 18.70
CA GLN A 431 0.16 10.86 17.62
C GLN A 431 1.31 11.46 16.83
N LEU A 432 2.49 10.86 17.00
CA LEU A 432 3.67 11.11 16.20
C LEU A 432 3.45 10.62 14.76
#